data_5cf40c89f1b789adbd73420883cab3e1
#
_entry.id   5cf40c89f1b789adbd73420883cab3e1
#
_cell.length_a   1.000
_cell.length_b   1.000
_cell.length_c   1.000
_cell.angle_alpha   90.00
_cell.angle_beta   90.00
_cell.angle_gamma   90.00
#
_symmetry.space_group_name_H-M   'P 1'
#
loop_
_entity.id
_entity.type
_entity.pdbx_description
1 polymer ?
#
loop_
_entity_poly.entity_id
_entity_poly.type
_entity_poly.pdbx_seq_one_letter_code
_entity_poly.pdbx_strand_id
1 'polypeptide(L)'
;MWKDDAVFKTMQQHPHYHPFVVIYPYDIYKNYDKSEIQQTLERTKRFIEGKGYEYIIPYDSERHQWVDLKSIIKPDVVFFTSPYKDSYPMYYIYHYRDTFTCYVPYGYSALELSSLNYDLIFHNLVGLHFVPNEMHKQISIRTARNKGINTVVTGHPATEVFLRKDYIPQNQWKPQSKPKKRVIFAPHHTINDPDYPSLFLDICDEVLEIAEQFKDEVQFVFKPHQVLKFKLIQQWGKEKTEAYYQKWDEMENTQLVSDGYVDLFLTSDALIHDCGSFTTEYLFVGKPVIYLCRKGIDMTKRFNEFGIHSFECHYKGSNVTEIKRFLQEVVLEGKDPMQPKREQFFEDYLKPKDGILPSQKILKVLEEVING
;
A
#
# COMPACT_ATOMS: atom_id res chain seq x y z
N MET A 1 -0.29 2.31 -6.60
CA MET A 1 1.09 2.61 -6.09
C MET A 1 2.09 1.77 -6.87
N TRP A 2 3.23 2.35 -7.24
CA TRP A 2 4.36 1.65 -7.87
C TRP A 2 5.25 1.03 -6.77
N LYS A 3 5.02 -0.22 -6.42
CA LYS A 3 5.69 -0.92 -5.31
C LYS A 3 7.14 -1.33 -5.64
N ASP A 4 7.48 -1.41 -6.93
CA ASP A 4 8.76 -1.90 -7.40
C ASP A 4 9.81 -0.78 -7.63
N ASP A 5 9.51 0.45 -7.20
CA ASP A 5 10.36 1.64 -7.42
C ASP A 5 11.82 1.44 -6.95
N ALA A 6 11.98 0.92 -5.75
CA ALA A 6 13.32 0.68 -5.19
C ALA A 6 14.07 -0.42 -5.96
N VAL A 7 13.39 -1.50 -6.35
CA VAL A 7 13.99 -2.59 -7.16
C VAL A 7 14.40 -2.07 -8.53
N PHE A 8 13.50 -1.31 -9.19
CA PHE A 8 13.78 -0.74 -10.50
C PHE A 8 15.02 0.17 -10.45
N LYS A 9 15.10 1.09 -9.50
CA LYS A 9 16.24 1.99 -9.33
C LYS A 9 17.54 1.24 -9.02
N THR A 10 17.48 0.23 -8.16
CA THR A 10 18.66 -0.60 -7.84
C THR A 10 19.16 -1.33 -9.09
N MET A 11 18.25 -1.88 -9.90
CA MET A 11 18.62 -2.50 -11.19
C MET A 11 19.17 -1.48 -12.19
N GLN A 12 18.53 -0.31 -12.31
CA GLN A 12 18.98 0.75 -13.23
C GLN A 12 20.40 1.24 -12.95
N GLN A 13 20.81 1.20 -11.68
CA GLN A 13 22.17 1.57 -11.27
C GLN A 13 23.19 0.44 -11.40
N HIS A 14 22.76 -0.76 -11.69
CA HIS A 14 23.60 -1.95 -11.76
C HIS A 14 24.05 -2.22 -13.22
N PRO A 15 25.36 -2.46 -13.48
CA PRO A 15 25.89 -2.53 -14.84
C PRO A 15 25.36 -3.70 -15.69
N HIS A 16 24.81 -4.74 -15.06
CA HIS A 16 24.33 -5.95 -15.75
C HIS A 16 22.82 -5.94 -16.03
N TYR A 17 22.07 -4.91 -15.59
CA TYR A 17 20.62 -4.86 -15.78
C TYR A 17 20.19 -3.66 -16.62
N HIS A 18 19.22 -3.89 -17.48
CA HIS A 18 18.55 -2.85 -18.26
C HIS A 18 17.04 -2.94 -18.01
N PRO A 19 16.53 -2.39 -16.90
CA PRO A 19 15.11 -2.48 -16.57
C PRO A 19 14.28 -1.48 -17.38
N PHE A 20 13.12 -1.91 -17.85
CA PHE A 20 12.10 -1.05 -18.45
C PHE A 20 10.70 -1.48 -17.98
N VAL A 21 9.74 -0.55 -18.04
CA VAL A 21 8.37 -0.79 -17.64
C VAL A 21 7.53 -1.15 -18.86
N VAL A 22 6.71 -2.20 -18.75
CA VAL A 22 5.73 -2.55 -19.78
C VAL A 22 4.37 -2.03 -19.36
N ILE A 23 3.78 -1.16 -20.18
CA ILE A 23 2.47 -0.55 -19.92
C ILE A 23 1.44 -1.18 -20.85
N TYR A 24 0.47 -1.88 -20.27
CA TYR A 24 -0.63 -2.52 -21.00
C TYR A 24 -1.95 -2.39 -20.21
N PRO A 25 -3.12 -2.61 -20.86
CA PRO A 25 -4.41 -2.49 -20.19
C PRO A 25 -4.57 -3.48 -19.04
N TYR A 26 -5.06 -2.96 -17.94
CA TYR A 26 -5.49 -3.71 -16.78
C TYR A 26 -7.02 -3.89 -16.81
N ASP A 27 -7.49 -5.02 -16.32
CA ASP A 27 -8.92 -5.28 -16.10
C ASP A 27 -9.80 -5.24 -17.38
N ILE A 28 -9.24 -5.78 -18.49
CA ILE A 28 -9.92 -5.84 -19.79
C ILE A 28 -11.27 -6.62 -19.77
N TYR A 29 -11.53 -7.37 -18.70
CA TYR A 29 -12.76 -8.15 -18.53
C TYR A 29 -13.87 -7.41 -17.78
N LYS A 30 -13.57 -6.25 -17.18
CA LYS A 30 -14.58 -5.34 -16.67
C LYS A 30 -15.05 -4.42 -17.79
N ASN A 31 -16.32 -4.05 -17.79
CA ASN A 31 -16.97 -3.21 -18.80
C ASN A 31 -16.48 -1.74 -18.75
N TYR A 32 -15.18 -1.52 -18.83
CA TYR A 32 -14.63 -0.19 -19.07
C TYR A 32 -14.79 0.16 -20.55
N ASP A 33 -15.20 1.38 -20.83
CA ASP A 33 -15.20 1.85 -22.20
C ASP A 33 -13.76 2.10 -22.69
N LYS A 34 -13.59 2.20 -24.00
CA LYS A 34 -12.27 2.43 -24.60
C LYS A 34 -11.64 3.75 -24.12
N SER A 35 -12.45 4.75 -23.77
CA SER A 35 -11.97 6.07 -23.33
C SER A 35 -11.38 5.99 -21.91
N GLU A 36 -11.97 5.21 -21.03
CA GLU A 36 -11.47 4.98 -19.67
C GLU A 36 -10.13 4.22 -19.67
N ILE A 37 -10.03 3.21 -20.54
CA ILE A 37 -8.78 2.46 -20.75
C ILE A 37 -7.69 3.42 -21.23
N GLN A 38 -7.97 4.23 -22.25
CA GLN A 38 -7.03 5.19 -22.80
C GLN A 38 -6.58 6.22 -21.76
N GLN A 39 -7.50 6.79 -20.99
CA GLN A 39 -7.16 7.73 -19.91
C GLN A 39 -6.26 7.10 -18.84
N THR A 40 -6.52 5.83 -18.49
CA THR A 40 -5.71 5.11 -17.50
C THR A 40 -4.29 4.85 -18.02
N LEU A 41 -4.15 4.46 -19.30
CA LEU A 41 -2.85 4.27 -19.94
C LEU A 41 -2.05 5.58 -20.00
N GLU A 42 -2.67 6.68 -20.41
CA GLU A 42 -2.04 8.00 -20.47
C GLU A 42 -1.61 8.49 -19.08
N ARG A 43 -2.42 8.25 -18.06
CA ARG A 43 -2.04 8.57 -16.67
C ARG A 43 -0.85 7.73 -16.20
N THR A 44 -0.85 6.44 -16.51
CA THR A 44 0.26 5.54 -16.18
C THR A 44 1.53 5.94 -16.91
N LYS A 45 1.45 6.24 -18.21
CA LYS A 45 2.55 6.74 -19.01
C LYS A 45 3.18 7.98 -18.39
N ARG A 46 2.38 9.03 -18.11
CA ARG A 46 2.89 10.26 -17.48
C ARG A 46 3.57 10.01 -16.13
N PHE A 47 3.04 9.08 -15.35
CA PHE A 47 3.64 8.71 -14.08
C PHE A 47 5.03 8.09 -14.26
N ILE A 48 5.19 7.17 -15.22
CA ILE A 48 6.46 6.51 -15.53
C ILE A 48 7.47 7.51 -16.14
N GLU A 49 7.02 8.36 -17.06
CA GLU A 49 7.83 9.45 -17.64
C GLU A 49 8.31 10.43 -16.56
N GLY A 50 7.43 10.80 -15.62
CA GLY A 50 7.78 11.66 -14.48
C GLY A 50 8.83 11.07 -13.54
N LYS A 51 9.03 9.75 -13.56
CA LYS A 51 10.12 9.05 -12.84
C LYS A 51 11.41 8.93 -13.66
N GLY A 52 11.38 9.26 -14.94
CA GLY A 52 12.52 9.07 -15.85
C GLY A 52 12.81 7.60 -16.16
N TYR A 53 11.79 6.74 -16.13
CA TYR A 53 11.95 5.31 -16.42
C TYR A 53 11.72 5.02 -17.90
N GLU A 54 12.53 4.13 -18.46
CA GLU A 54 12.27 3.58 -19.79
C GLU A 54 11.02 2.71 -19.75
N TYR A 55 10.21 2.77 -20.80
CA TYR A 55 8.99 1.98 -20.91
C TYR A 55 8.68 1.55 -22.34
N ILE A 56 7.88 0.50 -22.46
CA ILE A 56 7.33 -0.01 -23.72
C ILE A 56 5.81 -0.08 -23.58
N ILE A 57 5.10 0.40 -24.61
CA ILE A 57 3.66 0.15 -24.78
C ILE A 57 3.55 -0.81 -25.98
N PRO A 58 3.27 -2.10 -25.74
CA PRO A 58 3.21 -3.11 -26.81
C PRO A 58 1.88 -3.03 -27.57
N TYR A 59 1.64 -1.91 -28.25
CA TYR A 59 0.46 -1.63 -29.05
C TYR A 59 0.83 -1.29 -30.49
N ASP A 60 0.33 -2.09 -31.43
CA ASP A 60 0.45 -1.82 -32.86
C ASP A 60 -0.63 -0.84 -33.28
N SER A 61 -0.24 0.40 -33.55
CA SER A 61 -1.16 1.47 -33.94
C SER A 61 -1.73 1.30 -35.35
N GLU A 62 -1.04 0.60 -36.26
CA GLU A 62 -1.50 0.36 -37.62
C GLU A 62 -2.60 -0.72 -37.64
N ARG A 63 -2.40 -1.78 -36.83
CA ARG A 63 -3.36 -2.89 -36.72
C ARG A 63 -4.39 -2.70 -35.62
N HIS A 64 -4.26 -1.65 -34.82
CA HIS A 64 -5.12 -1.35 -33.65
C HIS A 64 -5.23 -2.53 -32.66
N GLN A 65 -4.11 -3.19 -32.36
CA GLN A 65 -4.09 -4.35 -31.49
C GLN A 65 -2.91 -4.36 -30.52
N TRP A 66 -3.11 -4.98 -29.38
CA TRP A 66 -2.04 -5.30 -28.44
C TRP A 66 -1.24 -6.48 -28.98
N VAL A 67 0.08 -6.39 -28.91
CA VAL A 67 0.98 -7.40 -29.43
C VAL A 67 1.75 -8.10 -28.32
N ASP A 68 2.15 -9.32 -28.58
CA ASP A 68 2.99 -10.09 -27.67
C ASP A 68 4.33 -9.38 -27.45
N LEU A 69 4.67 -9.10 -26.19
CA LEU A 69 5.94 -8.48 -25.84
C LEU A 69 7.14 -9.28 -26.37
N LYS A 70 7.06 -10.61 -26.34
CA LYS A 70 8.13 -11.50 -26.82
C LYS A 70 8.38 -11.40 -28.34
N SER A 71 7.44 -10.81 -29.10
CA SER A 71 7.66 -10.48 -30.51
C SER A 71 8.48 -9.21 -30.72
N ILE A 72 8.55 -8.34 -29.68
CA ILE A 72 9.28 -7.08 -29.69
C ILE A 72 10.65 -7.28 -29.05
N ILE A 73 10.69 -7.93 -27.91
CA ILE A 73 11.89 -8.20 -27.11
C ILE A 73 11.84 -9.59 -26.49
N LYS A 74 13.01 -10.10 -26.11
CA LYS A 74 13.13 -11.33 -25.31
C LYS A 74 13.66 -10.97 -23.94
N PRO A 75 12.77 -10.74 -22.93
CA PRO A 75 13.23 -10.42 -21.59
C PRO A 75 13.88 -11.66 -20.95
N ASP A 76 15.02 -11.48 -20.29
CA ASP A 76 15.65 -12.54 -19.49
C ASP A 76 14.87 -12.75 -18.18
N VAL A 77 14.35 -11.66 -17.60
CA VAL A 77 13.59 -11.66 -16.34
C VAL A 77 12.35 -10.81 -16.47
N VAL A 78 11.23 -11.29 -15.96
CA VAL A 78 9.96 -10.53 -15.87
C VAL A 78 9.50 -10.40 -14.43
N PHE A 79 9.35 -9.17 -13.97
CA PHE A 79 8.69 -8.85 -12.71
C PHE A 79 7.21 -8.57 -12.94
N PHE A 80 6.36 -9.39 -12.36
CA PHE A 80 4.90 -9.18 -12.42
C PHE A 80 4.46 -8.24 -11.31
N THR A 81 3.55 -7.31 -11.63
CA THR A 81 2.97 -6.37 -10.68
C THR A 81 1.63 -6.85 -10.09
N SER A 82 1.01 -7.86 -10.73
CA SER A 82 -0.26 -8.46 -10.30
C SER A 82 -0.25 -9.98 -10.49
N PRO A 83 -0.80 -10.76 -9.56
CA PRO A 83 -0.93 -12.21 -9.68
C PRO A 83 -2.24 -12.64 -10.37
N TYR A 84 -3.12 -11.68 -10.70
CA TYR A 84 -4.47 -11.94 -11.19
C TYR A 84 -4.53 -12.02 -12.72
N LYS A 85 -5.55 -12.71 -13.24
CA LYS A 85 -5.85 -12.76 -14.69
C LYS A 85 -6.68 -11.54 -15.09
N ASP A 86 -6.09 -10.38 -15.01
CA ASP A 86 -6.73 -9.09 -15.21
C ASP A 86 -6.24 -8.35 -16.47
N SER A 87 -5.51 -9.08 -17.34
CA SER A 87 -5.00 -8.56 -18.60
C SER A 87 -5.07 -9.60 -19.71
N TYR A 88 -4.50 -9.31 -20.88
CA TYR A 88 -4.44 -10.25 -22.01
C TYR A 88 -3.64 -11.50 -21.64
N PRO A 89 -4.01 -12.71 -22.16
CA PRO A 89 -3.31 -13.96 -21.85
C PRO A 89 -1.80 -13.93 -22.15
N MET A 90 -1.39 -13.17 -23.18
CA MET A 90 0.02 -13.00 -23.56
C MET A 90 0.84 -12.18 -22.56
N TYR A 91 0.19 -11.51 -21.58
CA TYR A 91 0.86 -10.78 -20.48
C TYR A 91 0.72 -11.50 -19.14
N TYR A 92 0.22 -12.74 -19.15
CA TYR A 92 0.06 -13.53 -17.93
C TYR A 92 1.13 -14.63 -17.83
N ILE A 93 1.37 -15.13 -16.62
CA ILE A 93 2.44 -16.07 -16.26
C ILE A 93 2.56 -17.29 -17.20
N TYR A 94 1.45 -17.78 -17.77
CA TYR A 94 1.47 -18.95 -18.68
C TYR A 94 2.26 -18.74 -19.97
N HIS A 95 2.39 -17.49 -20.39
CA HIS A 95 3.10 -17.13 -21.60
C HIS A 95 4.63 -17.05 -21.40
N TYR A 96 5.07 -16.95 -20.13
CA TYR A 96 6.48 -16.72 -19.75
C TYR A 96 7.16 -17.98 -19.18
N ARG A 97 6.80 -19.18 -19.66
CA ARG A 97 7.36 -20.45 -19.17
C ARG A 97 8.85 -20.64 -19.50
N ASP A 98 9.34 -19.95 -20.48
CA ASP A 98 10.72 -19.94 -20.98
C ASP A 98 11.51 -18.70 -20.53
N THR A 99 10.95 -17.92 -19.63
CA THR A 99 11.51 -16.67 -19.12
C THR A 99 11.55 -16.76 -17.59
N PHE A 100 12.61 -16.28 -16.98
CA PHE A 100 12.67 -16.23 -15.51
C PHE A 100 11.67 -15.20 -14.97
N THR A 101 10.88 -15.59 -13.99
CA THR A 101 9.77 -14.75 -13.50
C THR A 101 9.88 -14.45 -12.03
N CYS A 102 9.59 -13.21 -11.65
CA CYS A 102 9.64 -12.70 -10.29
C CYS A 102 8.33 -12.01 -9.90
N TYR A 103 8.02 -12.04 -8.64
CA TYR A 103 6.86 -11.35 -8.08
C TYR A 103 7.15 -10.79 -6.69
N VAL A 104 6.81 -9.52 -6.51
CA VAL A 104 6.73 -8.86 -5.21
C VAL A 104 5.24 -8.63 -4.91
N PRO A 105 4.68 -9.01 -3.76
CA PRO A 105 3.29 -8.73 -3.39
C PRO A 105 2.98 -7.23 -3.37
N TYR A 106 1.70 -6.88 -3.47
CA TYR A 106 1.27 -5.47 -3.46
C TYR A 106 1.66 -4.74 -2.16
N GLY A 107 1.68 -5.44 -1.04
CA GLY A 107 2.04 -4.92 0.27
C GLY A 107 2.17 -6.05 1.29
N TYR A 108 2.15 -5.71 2.57
CA TYR A 108 2.08 -6.71 3.62
C TYR A 108 0.69 -7.37 3.62
N SER A 109 0.66 -8.67 3.35
CA SER A 109 -0.57 -9.47 3.33
C SER A 109 -1.06 -9.74 4.76
N ALA A 110 -1.66 -8.72 5.38
CA ALA A 110 -2.16 -8.79 6.76
C ALA A 110 -3.57 -9.40 6.87
N LEU A 111 -4.37 -9.33 5.80
CA LEU A 111 -5.74 -9.87 5.82
C LEU A 111 -5.75 -11.38 5.62
N GLU A 112 -6.77 -12.06 6.19
CA GLU A 112 -6.99 -13.49 5.99
C GLU A 112 -7.55 -13.76 4.58
N LEU A 113 -6.66 -13.66 3.62
CA LEU A 113 -6.84 -13.94 2.21
C LEU A 113 -5.73 -14.87 1.71
N SER A 114 -5.31 -15.81 2.55
CA SER A 114 -4.09 -16.60 2.33
C SER A 114 -4.11 -17.35 1.00
N SER A 115 -5.24 -17.92 0.59
CA SER A 115 -5.36 -18.59 -0.72
C SER A 115 -5.18 -17.63 -1.89
N LEU A 116 -5.70 -16.40 -1.81
CA LEU A 116 -5.53 -15.39 -2.86
C LEU A 116 -4.12 -14.82 -2.91
N ASN A 117 -3.45 -14.73 -1.75
CA ASN A 117 -2.14 -14.12 -1.64
C ASN A 117 -0.99 -15.11 -1.88
N TYR A 118 -1.25 -16.45 -1.77
CA TYR A 118 -0.17 -17.45 -1.82
C TYR A 118 -0.48 -18.70 -2.66
N ASP A 119 -1.74 -19.00 -3.03
CA ASP A 119 -2.09 -20.25 -3.72
C ASP A 119 -2.84 -20.08 -5.05
N LEU A 120 -2.83 -18.90 -5.67
CA LEU A 120 -3.22 -18.83 -7.07
C LEU A 120 -2.26 -19.65 -7.93
N ILE A 121 -2.73 -20.12 -9.09
CA ILE A 121 -1.85 -20.79 -10.08
C ILE A 121 -0.60 -19.95 -10.36
N PHE A 122 -0.76 -18.63 -10.39
CA PHE A 122 0.34 -17.67 -10.54
C PHE A 122 1.46 -17.90 -9.52
N HIS A 123 1.12 -17.95 -8.22
CA HIS A 123 2.10 -18.13 -7.13
C HIS A 123 2.82 -19.47 -7.20
N ASN A 124 2.16 -20.51 -7.75
CA ASN A 124 2.74 -21.83 -7.90
C ASN A 124 3.62 -21.96 -9.16
N LEU A 125 3.55 -21.01 -10.09
CA LEU A 125 4.31 -21.04 -11.35
C LEU A 125 5.43 -19.98 -11.42
N VAL A 126 5.32 -18.88 -10.67
CA VAL A 126 6.36 -17.84 -10.67
C VAL A 126 7.68 -18.39 -10.15
N GLY A 127 8.79 -18.00 -10.79
CA GLY A 127 10.12 -18.49 -10.45
C GLY A 127 10.55 -18.08 -9.04
N LEU A 128 10.42 -16.79 -8.69
CA LEU A 128 10.65 -16.28 -7.33
C LEU A 128 9.47 -15.45 -6.84
N HIS A 129 8.99 -15.81 -5.66
CA HIS A 129 7.98 -15.06 -4.92
C HIS A 129 8.66 -14.41 -3.70
N PHE A 130 8.91 -13.11 -3.77
CA PHE A 130 9.55 -12.36 -2.69
C PHE A 130 8.53 -11.96 -1.63
N VAL A 131 8.81 -12.27 -0.38
CA VAL A 131 7.89 -11.99 0.74
C VAL A 131 8.55 -11.12 1.81
N PRO A 132 7.75 -10.35 2.60
CA PRO A 132 8.29 -9.38 3.52
C PRO A 132 9.11 -9.96 4.69
N ASN A 133 8.69 -11.09 5.25
CA ASN A 133 9.33 -11.68 6.43
C ASN A 133 9.03 -13.18 6.53
N GLU A 134 9.61 -13.83 7.53
CA GLU A 134 9.51 -15.27 7.73
C GLU A 134 8.07 -15.75 8.01
N MET A 135 7.22 -14.95 8.68
CA MET A 135 5.80 -15.32 8.87
C MET A 135 5.08 -15.48 7.54
N HIS A 136 5.28 -14.53 6.60
CA HIS A 136 4.71 -14.63 5.25
C HIS A 136 5.22 -15.86 4.49
N LYS A 137 6.50 -16.22 4.67
CA LYS A 137 7.05 -17.46 4.10
C LYS A 137 6.37 -18.68 4.71
N GLN A 138 6.18 -18.72 6.03
CA GLN A 138 5.50 -19.83 6.69
C GLN A 138 4.02 -19.94 6.26
N ILE A 139 3.32 -18.82 6.07
CA ILE A 139 1.97 -18.83 5.49
C ILE A 139 2.01 -19.42 4.07
N SER A 140 2.95 -19.00 3.23
CA SER A 140 3.11 -19.55 1.89
C SER A 140 3.35 -21.08 1.92
N ILE A 141 4.25 -21.57 2.78
CA ILE A 141 4.55 -22.99 2.93
C ILE A 141 3.29 -23.81 3.30
N ARG A 142 2.46 -23.27 4.18
CA ARG A 142 1.23 -23.96 4.63
C ARG A 142 0.10 -23.88 3.60
N THR A 143 0.02 -22.78 2.84
CA THR A 143 -1.12 -22.48 1.97
C THR A 143 -0.88 -22.92 0.53
N ALA A 144 0.31 -22.64 -0.03
CA ALA A 144 0.60 -22.91 -1.43
C ALA A 144 0.69 -24.40 -1.74
N ARG A 145 0.15 -24.82 -2.89
CA ARG A 145 0.24 -26.20 -3.38
C ARG A 145 1.68 -26.62 -3.65
N ASN A 146 2.55 -25.71 -4.09
CA ASN A 146 3.98 -25.96 -4.27
C ASN A 146 4.78 -25.91 -2.96
N LYS A 147 4.12 -25.77 -1.79
CA LYS A 147 4.76 -25.67 -0.47
C LYS A 147 5.75 -24.52 -0.33
N GLY A 148 5.53 -23.43 -1.08
CA GLY A 148 6.35 -22.22 -1.00
C GLY A 148 7.83 -22.41 -1.40
N ILE A 149 8.14 -23.42 -2.23
CA ILE A 149 9.53 -23.74 -2.65
C ILE A 149 10.22 -22.57 -3.38
N ASN A 150 9.43 -21.69 -4.00
CA ASN A 150 9.87 -20.49 -4.70
C ASN A 150 9.77 -19.21 -3.85
N THR A 151 9.42 -19.33 -2.56
CA THR A 151 9.21 -18.18 -1.68
C THR A 151 10.49 -17.79 -0.95
N VAL A 152 10.92 -16.53 -1.12
CA VAL A 152 12.16 -15.99 -0.56
C VAL A 152 11.86 -14.75 0.29
N VAL A 153 12.42 -14.69 1.49
CA VAL A 153 12.30 -13.55 2.40
C VAL A 153 13.32 -12.47 2.02
N THR A 154 12.82 -11.29 1.64
CA THR A 154 13.68 -10.17 1.24
C THR A 154 13.36 -8.85 1.95
N GLY A 155 12.25 -8.78 2.69
CA GLY A 155 11.65 -7.51 3.04
C GLY A 155 10.73 -7.01 1.91
N HIS A 156 10.07 -5.87 2.12
CA HIS A 156 9.17 -5.30 1.12
C HIS A 156 9.74 -3.99 0.54
N PRO A 157 10.06 -3.93 -0.76
CA PRO A 157 10.79 -2.79 -1.34
C PRO A 157 9.99 -1.48 -1.31
N ALA A 158 8.65 -1.51 -1.31
CA ALA A 158 7.85 -0.29 -1.20
C ALA A 158 7.96 0.40 0.17
N THR A 159 8.35 -0.33 1.22
CA THR A 159 8.56 0.22 2.57
C THR A 159 10.04 0.49 2.90
N GLU A 160 10.93 0.20 1.97
CA GLU A 160 12.38 0.44 2.12
C GLU A 160 12.70 1.90 2.44
N VAL A 161 11.91 2.82 1.93
CA VAL A 161 12.06 4.26 2.18
C VAL A 161 12.01 4.60 3.67
N PHE A 162 11.23 3.89 4.48
CA PHE A 162 11.18 4.07 5.93
C PHE A 162 12.42 3.55 6.67
N LEU A 163 13.22 2.70 6.02
CA LEU A 163 14.47 2.15 6.55
C LEU A 163 15.69 3.00 6.16
N ARG A 164 15.54 3.91 5.20
CA ARG A 164 16.61 4.72 4.66
C ARG A 164 16.90 5.93 5.55
N LYS A 165 18.11 5.99 6.10
CA LYS A 165 18.58 7.13 6.93
C LYS A 165 18.84 8.40 6.12
N ASP A 166 19.07 8.27 4.82
CA ASP A 166 19.36 9.34 3.87
C ASP A 166 18.12 9.94 3.23
N TYR A 167 16.93 9.39 3.50
CA TYR A 167 15.69 9.93 2.98
C TYR A 167 15.24 11.15 3.78
N ILE A 168 15.07 12.26 3.09
CA ILE A 168 14.57 13.51 3.68
C ILE A 168 13.10 13.69 3.26
N PRO A 169 12.13 13.55 4.19
CA PRO A 169 10.73 13.69 3.86
C PRO A 169 10.36 15.12 3.49
N GLN A 170 9.53 15.28 2.47
CA GLN A 170 8.98 16.57 2.08
C GLN A 170 7.85 16.97 3.03
N ASN A 171 7.85 18.23 3.45
CA ASN A 171 6.77 18.74 4.27
C ASN A 171 5.52 18.99 3.41
N GLN A 172 4.50 18.14 3.59
CA GLN A 172 3.21 18.23 2.88
C GLN A 172 2.12 18.95 3.71
N TRP A 173 2.45 19.41 4.91
CA TRP A 173 1.47 20.00 5.83
C TRP A 173 1.30 21.51 5.55
N LYS A 174 0.06 22.00 5.58
CA LYS A 174 -0.23 23.44 5.52
C LYS A 174 0.56 24.18 6.61
N PRO A 175 1.13 25.37 6.31
CA PRO A 175 1.72 26.22 7.34
C PRO A 175 0.71 26.55 8.44
N GLN A 176 1.16 26.58 9.69
CA GLN A 176 0.35 26.94 10.84
C GLN A 176 1.01 28.12 11.58
N SER A 177 0.22 28.97 12.24
CA SER A 177 0.73 30.12 13.02
C SER A 177 1.59 29.72 14.21
N LYS A 178 1.33 28.53 14.77
CA LYS A 178 2.12 27.90 15.84
C LYS A 178 2.29 26.40 15.59
N PRO A 179 3.30 25.75 16.16
CA PRO A 179 3.46 24.29 16.04
C PRO A 179 2.24 23.57 16.60
N LYS A 180 1.72 22.60 15.86
CA LYS A 180 0.60 21.72 16.27
C LYS A 180 1.01 20.26 16.08
N LYS A 181 0.37 19.35 16.83
CA LYS A 181 0.49 17.91 16.58
C LYS A 181 -0.16 17.54 15.27
N ARG A 182 0.52 16.74 14.47
CA ARG A 182 0.13 16.35 13.11
C ARG A 182 -0.53 15.00 13.09
N VAL A 183 -1.82 14.95 12.85
CA VAL A 183 -2.62 13.73 12.88
C VAL A 183 -3.21 13.44 11.51
N ILE A 184 -3.05 12.21 11.04
CA ILE A 184 -3.64 11.73 9.79
C ILE A 184 -4.94 11.02 10.11
N PHE A 185 -6.05 11.38 9.46
CA PHE A 185 -7.30 10.63 9.44
C PHE A 185 -7.45 9.94 8.08
N ALA A 186 -7.34 8.61 8.06
CA ALA A 186 -7.29 7.81 6.84
C ALA A 186 -8.36 6.71 6.81
N PRO A 187 -9.63 7.07 6.54
CA PRO A 187 -10.72 6.09 6.45
C PRO A 187 -10.64 5.24 5.19
N HIS A 188 -11.03 3.98 5.32
CA HIS A 188 -11.07 3.01 4.24
C HIS A 188 -12.37 3.10 3.43
N HIS A 189 -12.37 2.50 2.25
CA HIS A 189 -13.53 2.51 1.34
C HIS A 189 -14.59 1.43 1.62
N THR A 190 -14.41 0.58 2.62
CA THR A 190 -15.32 -0.54 2.95
C THR A 190 -16.58 -0.10 3.68
N ILE A 191 -17.12 1.06 3.34
CA ILE A 191 -18.31 1.66 3.98
C ILE A 191 -19.57 0.76 3.90
N ASN A 192 -19.64 -0.13 2.90
CA ASN A 192 -20.75 -1.05 2.67
C ASN A 192 -20.31 -2.52 2.77
N ASP A 193 -19.17 -2.81 3.40
CA ASP A 193 -18.73 -4.18 3.64
C ASP A 193 -19.62 -4.81 4.74
N PRO A 194 -20.24 -5.98 4.49
CA PRO A 194 -21.17 -6.58 5.45
C PRO A 194 -20.48 -7.11 6.71
N ASP A 195 -19.24 -7.59 6.58
CA ASP A 195 -18.51 -8.23 7.67
C ASP A 195 -17.63 -7.25 8.43
N TYR A 196 -16.95 -6.36 7.69
CA TYR A 196 -15.96 -5.42 8.23
C TYR A 196 -16.16 -4.00 7.70
N PRO A 197 -17.30 -3.38 7.97
CA PRO A 197 -17.59 -2.04 7.49
C PRO A 197 -16.66 -1.01 8.13
N SER A 198 -16.17 -0.08 7.30
CA SER A 198 -15.50 1.14 7.78
C SER A 198 -16.42 1.90 8.74
N LEU A 199 -15.85 2.46 9.80
CA LEU A 199 -16.60 3.28 10.76
C LEU A 199 -16.92 4.68 10.21
N PHE A 200 -16.38 5.04 9.05
CA PHE A 200 -16.43 6.38 8.48
C PHE A 200 -17.85 6.97 8.44
N LEU A 201 -18.85 6.23 7.94
CA LEU A 201 -20.22 6.74 7.81
C LEU A 201 -20.88 7.07 9.16
N ASP A 202 -20.43 6.42 10.23
CA ASP A 202 -21.00 6.59 11.56
C ASP A 202 -20.39 7.80 12.31
N ILE A 203 -19.20 8.28 11.88
CA ILE A 203 -18.42 9.28 12.64
C ILE A 203 -17.92 10.45 11.80
N CYS A 204 -18.22 10.49 10.51
CA CYS A 204 -17.60 11.45 9.59
C CYS A 204 -17.84 12.93 9.97
N ASP A 205 -19.06 13.27 10.40
CA ASP A 205 -19.37 14.64 10.81
C ASP A 205 -18.73 14.96 12.19
N GLU A 206 -18.76 14.02 13.11
CA GLU A 206 -18.17 14.20 14.45
C GLU A 206 -16.62 14.29 14.40
N VAL A 207 -15.97 13.67 13.41
CA VAL A 207 -14.51 13.84 13.25
C VAL A 207 -14.17 15.25 12.75
N LEU A 208 -15.02 15.87 11.94
CA LEU A 208 -14.89 17.30 11.61
C LEU A 208 -15.07 18.19 12.86
N GLU A 209 -16.04 17.88 13.72
CA GLU A 209 -16.23 18.59 14.99
C GLU A 209 -15.02 18.42 15.91
N ILE A 210 -14.41 17.22 15.94
CA ILE A 210 -13.15 16.98 16.67
C ILE A 210 -12.03 17.86 16.10
N ALA A 211 -11.91 17.94 14.79
CA ALA A 211 -10.88 18.77 14.15
C ALA A 211 -11.05 20.26 14.55
N GLU A 212 -12.27 20.76 14.61
CA GLU A 212 -12.55 22.13 15.11
C GLU A 212 -12.28 22.27 16.60
N GLN A 213 -12.68 21.29 17.44
CA GLN A 213 -12.46 21.31 18.89
C GLN A 213 -10.96 21.38 19.25
N PHE A 214 -10.12 20.64 18.51
CA PHE A 214 -8.67 20.58 18.76
C PHE A 214 -7.86 21.53 17.88
N LYS A 215 -8.48 22.50 17.23
CA LYS A 215 -7.84 23.36 16.23
C LYS A 215 -6.60 24.09 16.70
N ASP A 216 -6.51 24.41 17.97
CA ASP A 216 -5.38 25.10 18.55
C ASP A 216 -4.15 24.24 18.79
N GLU A 217 -4.32 22.91 18.92
CA GLU A 217 -3.29 21.98 19.33
C GLU A 217 -2.95 20.92 18.27
N VAL A 218 -3.92 20.62 17.37
CA VAL A 218 -3.82 19.54 16.38
C VAL A 218 -4.07 20.07 14.97
N GLN A 219 -3.22 19.66 14.07
CA GLN A 219 -3.40 19.81 12.62
C GLN A 219 -3.77 18.45 12.02
N PHE A 220 -4.83 18.41 11.22
CA PHE A 220 -5.30 17.17 10.58
C PHE A 220 -5.02 17.13 9.09
N VAL A 221 -4.64 15.95 8.61
CA VAL A 221 -4.73 15.58 7.20
C VAL A 221 -5.85 14.55 7.04
N PHE A 222 -6.86 14.88 6.24
CA PHE A 222 -7.82 13.91 5.74
C PHE A 222 -7.20 13.18 4.54
N LYS A 223 -6.92 11.90 4.72
CA LYS A 223 -6.32 11.05 3.68
C LYS A 223 -7.21 9.84 3.39
N PRO A 224 -8.36 10.04 2.73
CA PRO A 224 -9.28 8.95 2.43
C PRO A 224 -8.67 7.97 1.43
N HIS A 225 -9.08 6.70 1.51
CA HIS A 225 -8.77 5.73 0.46
C HIS A 225 -9.28 6.22 -0.90
N GLN A 226 -8.51 6.04 -1.98
CA GLN A 226 -8.81 6.58 -3.32
C GLN A 226 -10.22 6.22 -3.84
N VAL A 227 -10.73 5.02 -3.50
CA VAL A 227 -12.06 4.56 -3.90
C VAL A 227 -13.17 5.14 -3.02
N LEU A 228 -12.87 5.70 -1.84
CA LEU A 228 -13.89 6.17 -0.90
C LEU A 228 -14.76 7.26 -1.52
N LYS A 229 -14.17 8.25 -2.17
CA LYS A 229 -14.91 9.37 -2.81
C LYS A 229 -15.95 8.86 -3.81
N PHE A 230 -15.56 7.90 -4.65
CA PHE A 230 -16.47 7.28 -5.63
C PHE A 230 -17.66 6.58 -4.96
N LYS A 231 -17.42 5.79 -3.91
CA LYS A 231 -18.50 5.13 -3.16
C LYS A 231 -19.41 6.11 -2.43
N LEU A 232 -18.87 7.20 -1.91
CA LEU A 232 -19.68 8.26 -1.29
C LEU A 232 -20.54 8.99 -2.31
N ILE A 233 -20.04 9.24 -3.52
CA ILE A 233 -20.86 9.81 -4.60
C ILE A 233 -22.05 8.90 -4.93
N GLN A 234 -21.84 7.58 -4.94
CA GLN A 234 -22.93 6.63 -5.15
C GLN A 234 -23.94 6.63 -3.99
N GLN A 235 -23.50 6.85 -2.75
CA GLN A 235 -24.36 6.77 -1.56
C GLN A 235 -24.99 8.10 -1.15
N TRP A 236 -24.22 9.20 -1.21
CA TRP A 236 -24.66 10.55 -0.76
C TRP A 236 -25.06 11.47 -1.91
N GLY A 237 -24.67 11.13 -3.15
CA GLY A 237 -24.69 12.03 -4.29
C GLY A 237 -23.42 12.89 -4.36
N LYS A 238 -23.19 13.45 -5.58
CA LYS A 238 -21.98 14.22 -5.88
C LYS A 238 -21.86 15.48 -5.02
N GLU A 239 -22.93 16.26 -4.95
CA GLU A 239 -22.94 17.54 -4.24
C GLU A 239 -22.57 17.41 -2.76
N LYS A 240 -23.23 16.49 -2.03
CA LYS A 240 -22.94 16.27 -0.60
C LYS A 240 -21.50 15.76 -0.41
N THR A 241 -21.02 14.88 -1.28
CA THR A 241 -19.65 14.34 -1.19
C THR A 241 -18.61 15.44 -1.41
N GLU A 242 -18.78 16.25 -2.45
CA GLU A 242 -17.86 17.36 -2.73
C GLU A 242 -17.84 18.37 -1.57
N ALA A 243 -19.01 18.74 -1.04
CA ALA A 243 -19.13 19.65 0.10
C ALA A 243 -18.41 19.09 1.35
N TYR A 244 -18.50 17.78 1.62
CA TYR A 244 -17.79 17.15 2.74
C TYR A 244 -16.26 17.22 2.55
N TYR A 245 -15.76 16.90 1.35
CA TYR A 245 -14.32 16.98 1.05
C TYR A 245 -13.79 18.39 1.12
N GLN A 246 -14.59 19.39 0.67
CA GLN A 246 -14.24 20.79 0.70
C GLN A 246 -14.07 21.33 2.13
N LYS A 247 -14.88 20.89 3.09
CA LYS A 247 -14.73 21.27 4.51
C LYS A 247 -13.33 20.97 5.05
N TRP A 248 -12.73 19.82 4.63
CA TRP A 248 -11.36 19.47 5.02
C TRP A 248 -10.28 20.37 4.45
N ASP A 249 -10.52 21.04 3.33
CA ASP A 249 -9.58 22.00 2.74
C ASP A 249 -9.77 23.43 3.28
N GLU A 250 -10.96 23.78 3.70
CA GLU A 250 -11.30 25.15 4.11
C GLU A 250 -10.89 25.48 5.56
N MET A 251 -10.94 24.51 6.48
CA MET A 251 -10.55 24.75 7.87
C MET A 251 -9.04 25.05 7.96
N GLU A 252 -8.65 25.97 8.85
CA GLU A 252 -7.27 26.42 9.01
C GLU A 252 -6.32 25.29 9.37
N ASN A 253 -6.75 24.42 10.29
CA ASN A 253 -5.94 23.32 10.83
C ASN A 253 -6.15 21.99 10.10
N THR A 254 -6.84 21.96 8.96
CA THR A 254 -7.08 20.74 8.21
C THR A 254 -6.64 20.87 6.76
N GLN A 255 -6.48 19.75 6.07
CA GLN A 255 -6.25 19.66 4.64
C GLN A 255 -6.61 18.28 4.09
N LEU A 256 -6.98 18.23 2.80
CA LEU A 256 -7.16 17.01 2.02
C LEU A 256 -5.84 16.61 1.35
N VAL A 257 -5.44 15.34 1.47
CA VAL A 257 -4.31 14.78 0.70
C VAL A 257 -4.75 13.47 0.05
N SER A 258 -4.81 13.46 -1.28
CA SER A 258 -5.25 12.30 -2.05
C SER A 258 -4.10 11.33 -2.36
N ASP A 259 -2.93 11.85 -2.70
CA ASP A 259 -1.79 11.09 -3.19
C ASP A 259 -0.63 11.01 -2.20
N GLY A 260 0.17 9.94 -2.33
CA GLY A 260 1.32 9.71 -1.45
C GLY A 260 0.93 9.44 0.01
N TYR A 261 1.82 8.87 0.79
CA TYR A 261 1.63 8.73 2.24
C TYR A 261 2.97 8.64 2.99
N VAL A 262 4.07 8.37 2.31
CA VAL A 262 5.37 8.16 2.93
C VAL A 262 5.80 9.40 3.71
N ASP A 263 5.81 10.56 3.06
CA ASP A 263 6.21 11.82 3.68
C ASP A 263 5.25 12.23 4.82
N LEU A 264 3.95 11.98 4.62
CA LEU A 264 2.95 12.20 5.68
C LEU A 264 3.22 11.32 6.90
N PHE A 265 3.49 10.02 6.71
CA PHE A 265 3.80 9.10 7.82
C PHE A 265 5.05 9.54 8.56
N LEU A 266 6.13 9.86 7.83
CA LEU A 266 7.38 10.30 8.42
C LEU A 266 7.26 11.62 9.19
N THR A 267 6.37 12.51 8.77
CA THR A 267 6.20 13.86 9.34
C THR A 267 4.98 14.03 10.25
N SER A 268 4.13 13.00 10.39
CA SER A 268 3.00 13.01 11.33
C SER A 268 3.42 12.71 12.78
N ASP A 269 2.55 12.97 13.73
CA ASP A 269 2.67 12.53 15.13
C ASP A 269 1.76 11.33 15.45
N ALA A 270 0.64 11.16 14.72
CA ALA A 270 -0.26 10.03 14.91
C ALA A 270 -1.11 9.71 13.67
N LEU A 271 -1.69 8.51 13.65
CA LEU A 271 -2.61 8.04 12.61
C LEU A 271 -3.92 7.51 13.23
N ILE A 272 -5.04 7.92 12.64
CA ILE A 272 -6.39 7.40 12.90
C ILE A 272 -6.86 6.72 11.60
N HIS A 273 -7.12 5.43 11.61
CA HIS A 273 -7.50 4.70 10.41
C HIS A 273 -8.32 3.43 10.66
N ASP A 274 -8.86 2.85 9.59
CA ASP A 274 -9.45 1.52 9.53
C ASP A 274 -9.01 0.75 8.26
N CYS A 275 -7.85 1.14 7.71
CA CYS A 275 -7.29 0.60 6.47
C CYS A 275 -6.42 -0.63 6.73
N GLY A 276 -6.62 -1.72 5.98
CA GLY A 276 -5.86 -2.96 6.14
C GLY A 276 -4.35 -2.82 5.88
N SER A 277 -3.93 -2.08 4.86
CA SER A 277 -2.51 -1.90 4.53
C SER A 277 -1.78 -1.02 5.56
N PHE A 278 -2.41 0.05 6.02
CA PHE A 278 -1.82 0.96 7.01
C PHE A 278 -1.65 0.32 8.40
N THR A 279 -2.36 -0.78 8.67
CA THR A 279 -2.15 -1.58 9.89
C THR A 279 -0.69 -1.98 10.07
N THR A 280 0.04 -2.26 8.98
CA THR A 280 1.46 -2.59 9.05
C THR A 280 2.36 -1.42 8.68
N GLU A 281 2.02 -0.69 7.60
CA GLU A 281 2.94 0.30 7.03
C GLU A 281 3.23 1.47 7.97
N TYR A 282 2.26 1.88 8.81
CA TYR A 282 2.50 2.95 9.78
C TYR A 282 3.40 2.53 10.95
N LEU A 283 3.52 1.23 11.22
CA LEU A 283 4.39 0.72 12.30
C LEU A 283 5.89 0.93 11.99
N PHE A 284 6.26 1.19 10.74
CA PHE A 284 7.62 1.58 10.38
C PHE A 284 8.06 2.91 11.02
N VAL A 285 7.14 3.81 11.29
CA VAL A 285 7.45 5.10 11.91
C VAL A 285 7.35 5.09 13.45
N GLY A 286 6.87 3.98 14.04
CA GLY A 286 6.85 3.76 15.49
C GLY A 286 5.88 4.66 16.29
N LYS A 287 5.13 5.54 15.62
CA LYS A 287 4.30 6.57 16.23
C LYS A 287 2.92 6.04 16.68
N PRO A 288 2.21 6.78 17.58
CA PRO A 288 0.86 6.41 18.02
C PRO A 288 -0.11 6.18 16.87
N VAL A 289 -0.87 5.09 16.95
CA VAL A 289 -1.85 4.73 15.93
C VAL A 289 -3.09 4.11 16.56
N ILE A 290 -4.28 4.57 16.14
CA ILE A 290 -5.56 3.99 16.53
C ILE A 290 -6.26 3.39 15.32
N TYR A 291 -6.68 2.11 15.48
CA TYR A 291 -7.51 1.42 14.50
C TYR A 291 -8.98 1.55 14.87
N LEU A 292 -9.78 2.03 13.93
CA LEU A 292 -11.21 2.21 14.10
C LEU A 292 -11.97 0.96 13.65
N CYS A 293 -12.80 0.41 14.52
CA CYS A 293 -13.67 -0.73 14.22
C CYS A 293 -14.99 -0.64 14.97
N ARG A 294 -16.05 -1.17 14.38
CA ARG A 294 -17.36 -1.20 15.03
C ARG A 294 -17.34 -2.11 16.27
N LYS A 295 -18.01 -1.67 17.31
CA LYS A 295 -18.17 -2.45 18.55
C LYS A 295 -18.83 -3.80 18.24
N GLY A 296 -18.27 -4.87 18.80
CA GLY A 296 -18.78 -6.24 18.62
C GLY A 296 -18.26 -6.98 17.41
N ILE A 297 -17.50 -6.32 16.52
CA ILE A 297 -16.81 -7.01 15.42
C ILE A 297 -15.48 -7.54 15.92
N ASP A 298 -15.27 -8.86 15.78
CA ASP A 298 -14.01 -9.51 16.08
C ASP A 298 -13.03 -9.34 14.91
N MET A 299 -12.21 -8.32 14.99
CA MET A 299 -11.23 -7.98 13.97
C MET A 299 -10.13 -9.05 13.80
N THR A 300 -9.93 -9.94 14.79
CA THR A 300 -8.93 -11.01 14.67
C THR A 300 -9.29 -12.02 13.57
N LYS A 301 -10.57 -12.17 13.26
CA LYS A 301 -11.05 -13.01 12.14
C LYS A 301 -10.77 -12.42 10.77
N ARG A 302 -10.54 -11.11 10.69
CA ARG A 302 -10.19 -10.43 9.43
C ARG A 302 -8.71 -10.59 9.07
N PHE A 303 -7.87 -10.75 10.07
CA PHE A 303 -6.43 -10.76 9.91
C PHE A 303 -5.87 -12.19 9.95
N ASN A 304 -4.85 -12.46 9.16
CA ASN A 304 -4.00 -13.64 9.35
C ASN A 304 -3.10 -13.46 10.58
N GLU A 305 -2.28 -14.45 10.90
CA GLU A 305 -1.42 -14.41 12.09
C GLU A 305 -0.48 -13.18 12.12
N PHE A 306 0.09 -12.78 10.99
CA PHE A 306 0.92 -11.58 10.91
C PHE A 306 0.09 -10.31 11.14
N GLY A 307 -1.08 -10.24 10.50
CA GLY A 307 -2.01 -9.12 10.66
C GLY A 307 -2.52 -8.96 12.09
N ILE A 308 -2.74 -10.07 12.82
CA ILE A 308 -3.12 -10.03 14.25
C ILE A 308 -2.02 -9.36 15.07
N HIS A 309 -0.76 -9.79 14.92
CA HIS A 309 0.36 -9.16 15.63
C HIS A 309 0.49 -7.67 15.30
N SER A 310 0.32 -7.31 14.03
CA SER A 310 0.34 -5.92 13.58
C SER A 310 -0.82 -5.12 14.20
N PHE A 311 -2.04 -5.65 14.13
CA PHE A 311 -3.23 -5.03 14.70
C PHE A 311 -3.15 -4.83 16.22
N GLU A 312 -2.50 -5.74 16.92
CA GLU A 312 -2.28 -5.63 18.37
C GLU A 312 -1.36 -4.49 18.79
N CYS A 313 -0.60 -3.90 17.87
CA CYS A 313 0.23 -2.72 18.10
C CYS A 313 -0.56 -1.41 18.07
N HIS A 314 -1.86 -1.46 17.80
CA HIS A 314 -2.74 -0.30 17.69
C HIS A 314 -3.60 -0.09 18.91
N TYR A 315 -3.87 1.15 19.27
CA TYR A 315 -5.06 1.48 20.05
C TYR A 315 -6.31 1.08 19.28
N LYS A 316 -7.40 0.81 19.99
CA LYS A 316 -8.68 0.44 19.37
C LYS A 316 -9.71 1.52 19.67
N GLY A 317 -10.47 1.91 18.64
CA GLY A 317 -11.54 2.88 18.78
C GLY A 317 -12.80 2.43 18.05
N SER A 318 -13.96 2.62 18.67
CA SER A 318 -15.26 2.28 18.10
C SER A 318 -16.23 3.47 18.07
N ASN A 319 -15.79 4.63 18.53
CA ASN A 319 -16.59 5.85 18.61
C ASN A 319 -15.70 7.09 18.81
N VAL A 320 -16.31 8.26 18.69
CA VAL A 320 -15.63 9.56 18.78
C VAL A 320 -15.05 9.87 20.18
N THR A 321 -15.64 9.33 21.24
CA THR A 321 -15.10 9.51 22.60
C THR A 321 -13.73 8.86 22.76
N GLU A 322 -13.55 7.68 22.16
CA GLU A 322 -12.25 6.99 22.15
C GLU A 322 -11.23 7.69 21.26
N ILE A 323 -11.66 8.31 20.16
CA ILE A 323 -10.79 9.17 19.33
C ILE A 323 -10.34 10.39 20.13
N LYS A 324 -11.25 11.09 20.83
CA LYS A 324 -10.91 12.25 21.66
C LYS A 324 -9.95 11.88 22.79
N ARG A 325 -10.18 10.74 23.46
CA ARG A 325 -9.27 10.24 24.50
C ARG A 325 -7.88 9.92 23.94
N PHE A 326 -7.80 9.27 22.77
CA PHE A 326 -6.53 8.99 22.09
C PHE A 326 -5.78 10.30 21.76
N LEU A 327 -6.46 11.29 21.23
CA LEU A 327 -5.86 12.60 20.93
C LEU A 327 -5.36 13.28 22.20
N GLN A 328 -6.16 13.32 23.25
CA GLN A 328 -5.81 14.01 24.49
C GLN A 328 -4.67 13.29 25.22
N GLU A 329 -4.86 12.02 25.57
CA GLU A 329 -3.93 11.32 26.45
C GLU A 329 -2.66 10.87 25.71
N VAL A 330 -2.80 10.33 24.50
CA VAL A 330 -1.67 9.72 23.79
C VAL A 330 -0.93 10.75 22.93
N VAL A 331 -1.67 11.55 22.15
CA VAL A 331 -1.03 12.46 21.19
C VAL A 331 -0.54 13.76 21.85
N LEU A 332 -1.38 14.38 22.68
CA LEU A 332 -1.07 15.67 23.31
C LEU A 332 -0.26 15.50 24.61
N GLU A 333 -0.67 14.61 25.49
CA GLU A 333 0.00 14.39 26.78
C GLU A 333 1.20 13.44 26.68
N GLY A 334 1.36 12.72 25.55
CA GLY A 334 2.47 11.80 25.33
C GLY A 334 2.42 10.50 26.15
N LYS A 335 1.24 10.13 26.69
CA LYS A 335 1.05 8.88 27.45
C LYS A 335 0.85 7.69 26.50
N ASP A 336 1.93 7.13 26.01
CA ASP A 336 1.92 6.07 24.99
C ASP A 336 2.43 4.71 25.49
N PRO A 337 1.65 3.98 26.30
CA PRO A 337 2.03 2.64 26.77
C PRO A 337 2.16 1.57 25.69
N MET A 338 1.69 1.85 24.47
CA MET A 338 1.81 0.92 23.33
C MET A 338 3.14 1.08 22.55
N GLN A 339 3.94 2.11 22.84
CA GLN A 339 5.21 2.36 22.16
C GLN A 339 6.16 1.15 22.22
N PRO A 340 6.44 0.51 23.36
CA PRO A 340 7.35 -0.64 23.42
C PRO A 340 6.87 -1.83 22.56
N LYS A 341 5.55 -2.03 22.46
CA LYS A 341 4.98 -3.09 21.63
C LYS A 341 5.22 -2.82 20.13
N ARG A 342 5.08 -1.56 19.69
CA ARG A 342 5.39 -1.18 18.29
C ARG A 342 6.87 -1.31 17.97
N GLU A 343 7.74 -0.89 18.88
CA GLU A 343 9.21 -1.03 18.74
C GLU A 343 9.61 -2.51 18.62
N GLN A 344 9.05 -3.36 19.48
CA GLN A 344 9.32 -4.81 19.42
C GLN A 344 8.82 -5.41 18.11
N PHE A 345 7.62 -5.04 17.64
CA PHE A 345 7.07 -5.51 16.36
C PHE A 345 7.96 -5.08 15.19
N PHE A 346 8.43 -3.83 15.18
CA PHE A 346 9.36 -3.34 14.16
C PHE A 346 10.65 -4.16 14.14
N GLU A 347 11.27 -4.37 15.29
CA GLU A 347 12.49 -5.17 15.39
C GLU A 347 12.25 -6.62 14.93
N ASP A 348 11.12 -7.25 15.29
CA ASP A 348 10.87 -8.65 15.00
C ASP A 348 10.47 -8.93 13.56
N TYR A 349 9.66 -8.06 12.95
CA TYR A 349 8.98 -8.36 11.69
C TYR A 349 9.25 -7.41 10.53
N LEU A 350 9.68 -6.18 10.79
CA LEU A 350 9.83 -5.15 9.76
C LEU A 350 11.27 -4.82 9.42
N LYS A 351 12.14 -4.83 10.41
CA LYS A 351 13.56 -4.52 10.25
C LYS A 351 14.32 -5.66 9.61
N PRO A 352 15.07 -5.43 8.52
CA PRO A 352 15.95 -6.43 7.94
C PRO A 352 17.01 -6.89 8.96
N LYS A 353 17.05 -8.19 9.26
CA LYS A 353 17.96 -8.76 10.27
C LYS A 353 19.45 -8.69 9.87
N ASP A 354 19.71 -8.72 8.57
CA ASP A 354 21.05 -8.63 7.99
C ASP A 354 21.46 -7.20 7.64
N GLY A 355 20.60 -6.22 7.86
CA GLY A 355 20.83 -4.80 7.53
C GLY A 355 20.83 -4.49 6.03
N ILE A 356 20.54 -5.47 5.16
CA ILE A 356 20.48 -5.29 3.71
C ILE A 356 19.08 -4.78 3.34
N LEU A 357 19.00 -3.73 2.53
CA LEU A 357 17.74 -3.19 2.07
C LEU A 357 16.99 -4.18 1.16
N PRO A 358 15.64 -4.21 1.21
CA PRO A 358 14.84 -5.17 0.44
C PRO A 358 15.16 -5.22 -1.06
N SER A 359 15.36 -4.07 -1.71
CA SER A 359 15.71 -4.01 -3.14
C SER A 359 17.07 -4.63 -3.44
N GLN A 360 18.07 -4.39 -2.60
CA GLN A 360 19.41 -4.95 -2.71
C GLN A 360 19.39 -6.47 -2.49
N LYS A 361 18.57 -6.94 -1.54
CA LYS A 361 18.43 -8.36 -1.25
C LYS A 361 17.72 -9.11 -2.39
N ILE A 362 16.69 -8.50 -3.00
CA ILE A 362 16.04 -9.03 -4.20
C ILE A 362 17.07 -9.19 -5.33
N LEU A 363 17.89 -8.17 -5.56
CA LEU A 363 18.91 -8.20 -6.60
C LEU A 363 19.94 -9.30 -6.36
N LYS A 364 20.45 -9.40 -5.13
CA LYS A 364 21.40 -10.45 -4.73
C LYS A 364 20.84 -11.86 -4.96
N VAL A 365 19.60 -12.12 -4.53
CA VAL A 365 18.96 -13.43 -4.75
C VAL A 365 18.78 -13.72 -6.24
N LEU A 366 18.42 -12.71 -7.04
CA LEU A 366 18.28 -12.87 -8.48
C LEU A 366 19.63 -13.23 -9.14
N GLU A 367 20.72 -12.58 -8.75
CA GLU A 367 22.06 -12.88 -9.23
C GLU A 367 22.54 -14.29 -8.86
N GLU A 368 22.26 -14.73 -7.65
CA GLU A 368 22.58 -16.10 -7.18
C GLU A 368 21.87 -17.16 -8.03
N VAL A 369 20.62 -16.89 -8.46
CA VAL A 369 19.83 -17.84 -9.27
C VAL A 369 20.21 -17.80 -10.74
N ILE A 370 20.57 -16.63 -11.31
CA ILE A 370 20.91 -16.50 -12.73
C ILE A 370 22.34 -17.02 -13.00
N ASN A 371 23.28 -16.85 -12.06
CA ASN A 371 24.68 -17.20 -12.22
C ASN A 371 25.04 -18.59 -11.67
N GLY A 372 24.14 -19.25 -10.93
CA GLY A 372 24.32 -20.59 -10.36
C GLY A 372 23.78 -21.68 -11.25
#